data_3ddbde341a13a9a339347b1fd05e85d2
#
_entry.id   3ddbde341a13a9a339347b1fd05e85d2
#
_cell.length_a   1.000
_cell.length_b   1.000
_cell.length_c   1.000
_cell.angle_alpha   90.00
_cell.angle_beta   90.00
_cell.angle_gamma   90.00
#
_symmetry.space_group_name_H-M   'P 1'
#
loop_
_entity.id
_entity.type
_entity.pdbx_description
1 polymer ?
#
loop_
_entity_poly.entity_id
_entity_poly.type
_entity_poly.pdbx_seq_one_letter_code
_entity_poly.pdbx_strand_id
1 'polypeptide(L)'
;MSSLAAGKPADIEANKKLVREFYEMAFNQHKPTEAAKKYIGSKYIQHNPHVPNGSEAFYSYFEKHFKENPKAHVEIKRVLGDGDLVVLHLLSKENEKDRGRAIVDIFRVENGKIVEHWDVIQEVPEKSANTNTMF
;
A
#
# COMPACT_ATOMS: atom_id res chain seq x y z
N MET A 1 -34.35 13.63 -10.03
CA MET A 1 -32.99 13.68 -9.50
C MET A 1 -32.86 12.59 -8.45
N SER A 2 -32.16 11.53 -8.78
CA SER A 2 -31.74 10.63 -7.75
C SER A 2 -30.86 11.43 -6.80
N SER A 3 -31.31 11.66 -5.58
CA SER A 3 -30.39 12.03 -4.53
C SER A 3 -29.36 10.90 -4.54
N LEU A 4 -28.15 11.22 -4.92
CA LEU A 4 -27.03 10.42 -4.52
C LEU A 4 -27.22 10.30 -3.01
N ALA A 5 -27.69 9.13 -2.56
CA ALA A 5 -27.69 8.85 -1.15
C ALA A 5 -26.30 9.24 -0.70
N ALA A 6 -26.24 10.30 0.13
CA ALA A 6 -25.00 10.69 0.75
C ALA A 6 -24.47 9.41 1.38
N GLY A 7 -23.46 8.78 0.75
CA GLY A 7 -22.79 7.65 1.36
C GLY A 7 -22.42 8.06 2.77
N LYS A 8 -22.42 7.14 3.71
CA LYS A 8 -21.91 7.42 5.05
C LYS A 8 -20.62 8.22 4.90
N PRO A 9 -20.44 9.32 5.69
CA PRO A 9 -19.17 10.02 5.70
C PRO A 9 -18.06 8.98 5.85
N ALA A 10 -17.01 9.10 5.03
CA ALA A 10 -15.87 8.22 5.12
C ALA A 10 -15.34 8.25 6.56
N ASP A 11 -15.25 7.09 7.19
CA ASP A 11 -14.59 6.96 8.48
C ASP A 11 -13.09 6.92 8.24
N ILE A 12 -12.46 8.07 8.30
CA ILE A 12 -11.03 8.23 8.00
C ILE A 12 -10.17 7.35 8.90
N GLU A 13 -10.46 7.29 10.20
CA GLU A 13 -9.66 6.50 11.13
C GLU A 13 -9.83 4.99 10.88
N ALA A 14 -11.05 4.53 10.59
CA ALA A 14 -11.28 3.14 10.22
C ALA A 14 -10.56 2.78 8.91
N ASN A 15 -10.59 3.66 7.93
CA ASN A 15 -9.90 3.45 6.65
C ASN A 15 -8.38 3.41 6.81
N LYS A 16 -7.81 4.29 7.63
CA LYS A 16 -6.38 4.28 7.96
C LYS A 16 -5.97 2.96 8.63
N LYS A 17 -6.77 2.50 9.57
CA LYS A 17 -6.53 1.22 10.26
C LYS A 17 -6.59 0.05 9.28
N LEU A 18 -7.60 0.00 8.43
CA LEU A 18 -7.79 -1.05 7.42
C LEU A 18 -6.58 -1.13 6.47
N VAL A 19 -6.13 0.00 5.96
CA VAL A 19 -5.00 0.06 5.02
C VAL A 19 -3.69 -0.33 5.71
N ARG A 20 -3.49 0.11 6.95
CA ARG A 20 -2.32 -0.28 7.75
C ARG A 20 -2.30 -1.80 7.99
N GLU A 21 -3.43 -2.38 8.40
CA GLU A 21 -3.54 -3.83 8.63
C GLU A 21 -3.29 -4.63 7.35
N PHE A 22 -3.84 -4.16 6.22
CA PHE A 22 -3.58 -4.76 4.91
C PHE A 22 -2.08 -4.77 4.61
N TYR A 23 -1.42 -3.63 4.79
CA TYR A 23 -0.02 -3.47 4.46
C TYR A 23 0.88 -4.35 5.33
N GLU A 24 0.63 -4.38 6.65
CA GLU A 24 1.38 -5.23 7.58
C GLU A 24 1.21 -6.72 7.25
N MET A 25 -0.01 -7.16 6.98
CA MET A 25 -0.26 -8.56 6.63
C MET A 25 0.41 -8.94 5.32
N ALA A 26 0.29 -8.10 4.29
CA ALA A 26 0.85 -8.39 2.97
C ALA A 26 2.39 -8.36 2.98
N PHE A 27 2.98 -7.29 3.52
CA PHE A 27 4.39 -6.98 3.30
C PHE A 27 5.32 -7.34 4.45
N ASN A 28 4.83 -7.43 5.68
CA ASN A 28 5.65 -7.84 6.84
C ASN A 28 5.39 -9.28 7.27
N GLN A 29 4.12 -9.70 7.29
CA GLN A 29 3.78 -11.08 7.56
C GLN A 29 3.95 -11.99 6.35
N HIS A 30 4.19 -11.44 5.17
CA HIS A 30 4.36 -12.14 3.90
C HIS A 30 3.13 -13.01 3.54
N LYS A 31 1.94 -12.45 3.74
CA LYS A 31 0.66 -13.09 3.42
C LYS A 31 -0.13 -12.25 2.40
N PRO A 32 0.42 -12.01 1.20
CA PRO A 32 -0.22 -11.11 0.25
C PRO A 32 -1.54 -11.63 -0.29
N THR A 33 -1.68 -12.95 -0.48
CA THR A 33 -2.94 -13.54 -0.96
C THR A 33 -4.04 -13.40 0.09
N GLU A 34 -3.75 -13.75 1.34
CA GLU A 34 -4.71 -13.60 2.44
C GLU A 34 -5.11 -12.15 2.64
N ALA A 35 -4.13 -11.24 2.61
CA ALA A 35 -4.37 -9.81 2.75
C ALA A 35 -5.24 -9.27 1.61
N ALA A 36 -4.96 -9.66 0.38
CA ALA A 36 -5.75 -9.27 -0.78
C ALA A 36 -7.20 -9.73 -0.66
N LYS A 37 -7.40 -11.00 -0.30
CA LYS A 37 -8.75 -11.57 -0.16
C LYS A 37 -9.54 -10.94 0.97
N LYS A 38 -8.87 -10.51 2.04
CA LYS A 38 -9.53 -9.90 3.20
C LYS A 38 -9.84 -8.42 2.98
N TYR A 39 -8.95 -7.67 2.38
CA TYR A 39 -8.99 -6.21 2.37
C TYR A 39 -9.26 -5.58 1.01
N ILE A 40 -8.94 -6.25 -0.10
CA ILE A 40 -9.18 -5.70 -1.44
C ILE A 40 -10.55 -6.15 -1.93
N GLY A 41 -11.27 -5.21 -2.55
CA GLY A 41 -12.59 -5.49 -3.12
C GLY A 41 -12.53 -6.27 -4.42
N SER A 42 -13.70 -6.62 -4.95
CA SER A 42 -13.83 -7.27 -6.26
C SER A 42 -13.35 -6.37 -7.41
N LYS A 43 -13.45 -5.06 -7.20
CA LYS A 43 -12.88 -4.04 -8.09
C LYS A 43 -11.57 -3.57 -7.48
N TYR A 44 -10.51 -3.56 -8.28
CA TYR A 44 -9.22 -3.02 -7.87
C TYR A 44 -8.56 -2.34 -9.07
N ILE A 45 -8.60 -1.03 -9.08
CA ILE A 45 -8.07 -0.20 -10.15
C ILE A 45 -6.61 0.14 -9.82
N GLN A 46 -5.70 -0.20 -10.72
CA GLN A 46 -4.27 -0.03 -10.50
C GLN A 46 -3.71 1.10 -11.38
N HIS A 47 -3.00 2.03 -10.75
CA HIS A 47 -2.34 3.13 -11.45
C HIS A 47 -0.82 2.99 -11.53
N ASN A 48 -0.24 1.97 -10.89
CA ASN A 48 1.17 1.66 -11.11
C ASN A 48 1.31 1.12 -12.55
N PRO A 49 2.11 1.77 -13.42
CA PRO A 49 2.17 1.41 -14.83
C PRO A 49 2.73 0.02 -15.13
N HIS A 50 3.33 -0.63 -14.14
CA HIS A 50 3.90 -1.96 -14.28
C HIS A 50 2.99 -3.08 -13.79
N VAL A 51 1.80 -2.76 -13.26
CA VAL A 51 0.90 -3.72 -12.64
C VAL A 51 -0.48 -3.64 -13.28
N PRO A 52 -1.05 -4.74 -13.77
CA PRO A 52 -2.41 -4.73 -14.33
C PRO A 52 -3.48 -4.55 -13.24
N ASN A 53 -4.69 -4.22 -13.66
CA ASN A 53 -5.85 -4.15 -12.77
C ASN A 53 -6.14 -5.51 -12.12
N GLY A 54 -6.80 -5.46 -10.96
CA GLY A 54 -7.21 -6.65 -10.22
C GLY A 54 -6.19 -7.07 -9.18
N SER A 55 -6.66 -7.72 -8.13
CA SER A 55 -5.80 -8.09 -7.00
C SER A 55 -4.90 -9.29 -7.29
N GLU A 56 -5.26 -10.14 -8.25
CA GLU A 56 -4.53 -11.38 -8.54
C GLU A 56 -3.07 -11.14 -8.95
N ALA A 57 -2.84 -10.16 -9.83
CA ALA A 57 -1.49 -9.82 -10.25
C ALA A 57 -0.62 -9.37 -9.06
N PHE A 58 -1.22 -8.61 -8.15
CA PHE A 58 -0.56 -8.16 -6.92
C PHE A 58 -0.13 -9.35 -6.05
N TYR A 59 -1.06 -10.20 -5.65
CA TYR A 59 -0.71 -11.25 -4.70
C TYR A 59 0.14 -12.37 -5.34
N SER A 60 -0.05 -12.66 -6.63
CA SER A 60 0.77 -13.66 -7.32
C SER A 60 2.23 -13.22 -7.40
N TYR A 61 2.46 -11.95 -7.72
CA TYR A 61 3.81 -11.38 -7.75
C TYR A 61 4.49 -11.46 -6.38
N PHE A 62 3.81 -11.01 -5.32
CA PHE A 62 4.40 -10.94 -3.99
C PHE A 62 4.55 -12.30 -3.31
N GLU A 63 3.71 -13.28 -3.62
CA GLU A 63 3.92 -14.67 -3.16
C GLU A 63 5.28 -15.19 -3.61
N LYS A 64 5.61 -14.99 -4.87
CA LYS A 64 6.91 -15.38 -5.42
C LYS A 64 8.03 -14.53 -4.86
N HIS A 65 7.84 -13.22 -4.82
CA HIS A 65 8.84 -12.25 -4.37
C HIS A 65 9.30 -12.53 -2.94
N PHE A 66 8.39 -12.82 -2.03
CA PHE A 66 8.74 -13.10 -0.63
C PHE A 66 9.40 -14.46 -0.42
N LYS A 67 9.14 -15.44 -1.27
CA LYS A 67 9.89 -16.69 -1.25
C LYS A 67 11.35 -16.48 -1.64
N GLU A 68 11.58 -15.60 -2.61
CA GLU A 68 12.93 -15.26 -3.08
C GLU A 68 13.62 -14.26 -2.14
N ASN A 69 12.85 -13.45 -1.41
CA ASN A 69 13.35 -12.40 -0.53
C ASN A 69 12.70 -12.51 0.87
N PRO A 70 13.06 -13.54 1.65
CA PRO A 70 12.40 -13.82 2.93
C PRO A 70 12.65 -12.74 4.01
N LYS A 71 13.62 -11.85 3.80
CA LYS A 71 13.91 -10.74 4.72
C LYS A 71 13.32 -9.41 4.26
N ALA A 72 12.55 -9.41 3.17
CA ALA A 72 11.87 -8.22 2.70
C ALA A 72 10.88 -7.72 3.75
N HIS A 73 10.86 -6.42 3.98
CA HIS A 73 9.98 -5.80 4.94
C HIS A 73 9.72 -4.34 4.61
N VAL A 74 8.71 -3.77 5.24
CA VAL A 74 8.38 -2.36 5.11
C VAL A 74 8.30 -1.72 6.49
N GLU A 75 8.60 -0.42 6.54
CA GLU A 75 8.41 0.40 7.73
C GLU A 75 7.50 1.56 7.36
N ILE A 76 6.30 1.57 7.89
CA ILE A 76 5.35 2.65 7.68
C ILE A 76 5.77 3.83 8.56
N LYS A 77 6.11 4.94 7.94
CA LYS A 77 6.59 6.14 8.66
C LYS A 77 5.45 7.07 9.05
N ARG A 78 4.44 7.21 8.20
CA ARG A 78 3.24 8.01 8.49
C ARG A 78 2.07 7.55 7.67
N VAL A 79 0.88 7.75 8.25
CA VAL A 79 -0.39 7.45 7.61
C VAL A 79 -1.24 8.70 7.63
N LEU A 80 -1.73 9.11 6.48
CA LEU A 80 -2.60 10.26 6.32
C LEU A 80 -3.93 9.81 5.73
N GLY A 81 -5.00 10.51 6.04
CA GLY A 81 -6.31 10.22 5.47
C GLY A 81 -7.03 11.48 5.08
N ASP A 82 -7.74 11.43 3.96
CA ASP A 82 -8.59 12.51 3.47
C ASP A 82 -9.75 11.92 2.69
N GLY A 83 -10.99 12.15 3.16
CA GLY A 83 -12.17 11.53 2.55
C GLY A 83 -12.06 10.01 2.52
N ASP A 84 -12.16 9.42 1.35
CA ASP A 84 -12.03 7.98 1.14
C ASP A 84 -10.59 7.54 0.79
N LEU A 85 -9.64 8.47 0.83
CA LEU A 85 -8.23 8.21 0.51
C LEU A 85 -7.39 8.01 1.76
N VAL A 86 -6.47 7.06 1.69
CA VAL A 86 -5.44 6.82 2.70
C VAL A 86 -4.08 6.86 2.03
N VAL A 87 -3.14 7.60 2.62
CA VAL A 87 -1.79 7.76 2.10
C VAL A 87 -0.81 7.18 3.11
N LEU A 88 0.07 6.30 2.64
CA LEU A 88 1.19 5.78 3.41
C LEU A 88 2.49 6.38 2.86
N HIS A 89 3.34 6.84 3.76
CA HIS A 89 4.75 7.13 3.45
C HIS A 89 5.59 6.09 4.17
N LEU A 90 6.39 5.34 3.42
CA LEU A 90 7.06 4.16 3.97
C LEU A 90 8.43 3.91 3.35
N LEU A 91 9.22 3.11 4.08
CA LEU A 91 10.47 2.54 3.61
C LEU A 91 10.23 1.07 3.25
N SER A 92 10.67 0.65 2.07
CA SER A 92 10.66 -0.75 1.65
C SER A 92 12.09 -1.24 1.45
N LYS A 93 12.43 -2.38 2.07
CA LYS A 93 13.76 -3.00 1.96
C LYS A 93 13.63 -4.48 1.61
N GLU A 94 14.51 -4.96 0.74
CA GLU A 94 14.58 -6.38 0.38
C GLU A 94 15.34 -7.20 1.43
N ASN A 95 16.26 -6.55 2.16
CA ASN A 95 17.07 -7.15 3.22
C ASN A 95 17.77 -6.05 4.02
N GLU A 96 18.49 -6.42 5.07
CA GLU A 96 19.15 -5.47 5.98
C GLU A 96 20.22 -4.60 5.31
N LYS A 97 20.83 -5.08 4.23
CA LYS A 97 21.90 -4.36 3.51
C LYS A 97 21.37 -3.43 2.42
N ASP A 98 20.10 -3.57 2.06
CA ASP A 98 19.45 -2.73 1.07
C ASP A 98 19.23 -1.33 1.64
N ARG A 99 19.61 -0.29 0.89
CA ARG A 99 19.27 1.09 1.28
C ARG A 99 17.76 1.34 1.21
N GLY A 100 17.06 0.58 0.40
CA GLY A 100 15.63 0.60 0.29
C GLY A 100 15.09 1.63 -0.68
N ARG A 101 13.77 1.78 -0.62
CA ARG A 101 13.02 2.71 -1.46
C ARG A 101 12.04 3.48 -0.58
N ALA A 102 11.94 4.77 -0.85
CA ALA A 102 10.88 5.60 -0.30
C ALA A 102 9.66 5.44 -1.20
N ILE A 103 8.55 5.09 -0.60
CA ILE A 103 7.30 4.85 -1.32
C ILE A 103 6.21 5.73 -0.71
N VAL A 104 5.44 6.38 -1.58
CA VAL A 104 4.18 6.99 -1.22
C VAL A 104 3.08 6.19 -1.92
N ASP A 105 2.30 5.46 -1.13
CA ASP A 105 1.15 4.70 -1.61
C ASP A 105 -0.13 5.45 -1.29
N ILE A 106 -1.04 5.51 -2.24
CA ILE A 106 -2.36 6.09 -2.06
C ILE A 106 -3.39 4.99 -2.33
N PHE A 107 -4.30 4.80 -1.41
CA PHE A 107 -5.39 3.84 -1.54
C PHE A 107 -6.74 4.54 -1.42
N ARG A 108 -7.70 4.15 -2.26
CA ARG A 108 -9.09 4.54 -2.07
C ARG A 108 -9.85 3.37 -1.48
N VAL A 109 -10.64 3.66 -0.45
CA VAL A 109 -11.44 2.68 0.27
C VAL A 109 -12.92 2.95 0.00
N GLU A 110 -13.66 1.90 -0.33
CA GLU A 110 -15.09 1.95 -0.62
C GLU A 110 -15.77 0.77 0.08
N ASN A 111 -16.75 1.05 0.92
CA ASN A 111 -17.50 0.01 1.65
C ASN A 111 -16.59 -0.97 2.42
N GLY A 112 -15.57 -0.45 3.09
CA GLY A 112 -14.65 -1.27 3.88
C GLY A 112 -13.69 -2.12 3.08
N LYS A 113 -13.48 -1.81 1.79
CA LYS A 113 -12.56 -2.53 0.90
C LYS A 113 -11.68 -1.55 0.14
N ILE A 114 -10.45 -1.95 -0.13
CA ILE A 114 -9.53 -1.21 -0.97
C ILE A 114 -9.93 -1.46 -2.43
N VAL A 115 -10.17 -0.39 -3.19
CA VAL A 115 -10.69 -0.49 -4.57
C VAL A 115 -9.82 0.21 -5.60
N GLU A 116 -8.82 0.97 -5.16
CA GLU A 116 -7.97 1.72 -6.09
C GLU A 116 -6.63 2.06 -5.43
N HIS A 117 -5.56 2.09 -6.24
CA HIS A 117 -4.20 2.26 -5.75
C HIS A 117 -3.35 3.09 -6.72
N TRP A 118 -2.61 4.03 -6.16
CA TRP A 118 -1.54 4.79 -6.83
C TRP A 118 -0.27 4.67 -6.00
N ASP A 119 0.87 4.78 -6.63
CA ASP A 119 2.14 4.88 -5.90
C ASP A 119 3.16 5.75 -6.62
N VAL A 120 4.11 6.24 -5.84
CA VAL A 120 5.33 6.88 -6.32
C VAL A 120 6.49 6.26 -5.55
N ILE A 121 7.48 5.78 -6.28
CA ILE A 121 8.62 5.04 -5.72
C ILE A 121 9.91 5.76 -6.10
N GLN A 122 10.75 6.01 -5.09
CA GLN A 122 12.07 6.60 -5.29
C GLN A 122 13.11 5.79 -4.52
N GLU A 123 14.19 5.40 -5.19
CA GLU A 123 15.28 4.70 -4.52
C GLU A 123 16.02 5.62 -3.56
N VAL A 124 16.42 5.08 -2.41
CA VAL A 124 17.27 5.81 -1.46
C VAL A 124 18.67 5.86 -2.04
N PRO A 125 19.21 7.07 -2.32
CA PRO A 125 20.52 7.18 -2.95
C PRO A 125 21.66 6.88 -1.98
N GLU A 126 22.81 6.52 -2.52
CA GLU A 126 24.03 6.34 -1.72
C GLU A 126 24.50 7.67 -1.12
N LYS A 127 24.36 8.75 -1.88
CA LYS A 127 24.76 10.09 -1.47
C LYS A 127 23.58 11.05 -1.60
N SER A 128 23.41 11.90 -0.59
CA SER A 128 22.37 12.92 -0.57
C SER A 128 23.00 14.31 -0.53
N ALA A 129 22.30 15.27 -1.11
CA ALA A 129 22.69 16.69 -1.07
C ALA A 129 22.50 17.33 0.31
N ASN A 130 21.79 16.67 1.21
CA ASN A 130 21.54 17.15 2.58
C ASN A 130 21.69 15.98 3.56
N THR A 131 21.59 16.28 4.86
CA THR A 131 21.76 15.28 5.94
C THR A 131 20.43 14.72 6.47
N ASN A 132 19.32 15.11 5.87
CA ASN A 132 17.99 14.64 6.26
C ASN A 132 17.69 13.28 5.62
N THR A 133 16.87 12.49 6.29
CA THR A 133 16.38 11.24 5.69
C THR A 133 15.26 11.55 4.69
N MET A 134 14.90 10.57 3.88
CA MET A 134 13.72 10.65 2.99
C MET A 134 12.41 10.34 3.74
N PHE A 135 12.48 10.13 5.03
CA PHE A 135 11.37 9.61 5.84
C PHE A 135 11.00 10.48 7.02
#